data_9d9b0b92e5fa95c9e3b3a2a8bf779866
#
_entry.id   9d9b0b92e5fa95c9e3b3a2a8bf779866
#
_cell.length_a   1.000
_cell.length_b   1.000
_cell.length_c   1.000
_cell.angle_alpha   90.00
_cell.angle_beta   90.00
_cell.angle_gamma   90.00
#
_symmetry.space_group_name_H-M   'P 1'
#
loop_
_entity.id
_entity.type
_entity.pdbx_description
1 polymer ?
#
loop_
_entity_poly.entity_id
_entity_poly.type
_entity_poly.pdbx_seq_one_letter_code
_entity_poly.pdbx_strand_id
1 'polypeptide(L)'
;MIWTIITVLILIAAIALYLFAGKQDGKKVASDTIASKGISVIAIVLIAFSVCRLFTPTYLVKTNPAILQEMVQNMQAQQEKEKSKVVRKYVAKHMDDMIGSAPIAGNVDAKKTIFLWSDYSCPYCRRVHGELARVLKERDDVRVVLKNFSIHGPLSDAPAKAVIAAKIQDNAKAAKLDELLMAKDYYSQDDMKDQSKLPDKINASVMKLAKEAGLDTKQLAADMEGDVVKAELQNVRELAQRFEITGTPYLVIGDTAFPGYIPYNKIITAHITHIS
;
A
#
# COMPACT_ATOMS: atom_id res chain seq x y z
N MET A 1 17.73 -3.14 -25.48
CA MET A 1 19.10 -3.00 -26.02
C MET A 1 19.42 -4.05 -27.09
N ILE A 2 19.32 -5.34 -26.85
CA ILE A 2 19.64 -6.40 -27.84
C ILE A 2 18.80 -6.27 -29.13
N TRP A 3 17.50 -6.03 -29.02
CA TRP A 3 16.59 -5.86 -30.17
C TRP A 3 16.87 -4.59 -31.00
N THR A 4 17.33 -3.52 -30.39
CA THR A 4 17.76 -2.32 -31.13
C THR A 4 19.04 -2.56 -31.94
N ILE A 5 19.97 -3.33 -31.41
CA ILE A 5 21.19 -3.73 -32.12
C ILE A 5 20.83 -4.63 -33.31
N ILE A 6 19.93 -5.59 -33.12
CA ILE A 6 19.48 -6.49 -34.19
C ILE A 6 18.76 -5.70 -35.31
N THR A 7 17.91 -4.75 -34.98
CA THR A 7 17.23 -3.92 -36.00
C THR A 7 18.19 -3.04 -36.76
N VAL A 8 19.19 -2.46 -36.12
CA VAL A 8 20.25 -1.66 -36.78
C VAL A 8 21.09 -2.55 -37.70
N LEU A 9 21.46 -3.76 -37.30
CA LEU A 9 22.20 -4.70 -38.13
C LEU A 9 21.41 -5.13 -39.36
N ILE A 10 20.12 -5.41 -39.21
CA ILE A 10 19.21 -5.73 -40.34
C ILE A 10 19.11 -4.54 -41.30
N LEU A 11 19.06 -3.32 -40.79
CA LEU A 11 19.01 -2.11 -41.59
C LEU A 11 20.30 -1.93 -42.40
N ILE A 12 21.46 -2.11 -41.79
CA ILE A 12 22.75 -2.05 -42.44
C ILE A 12 22.88 -3.12 -43.52
N ALA A 13 22.45 -4.37 -43.24
CA ALA A 13 22.45 -5.44 -44.19
C ALA A 13 21.52 -5.18 -45.41
N ALA A 14 20.33 -4.62 -45.18
CA ALA A 14 19.39 -4.23 -46.22
C ALA A 14 19.93 -3.11 -47.12
N ILE A 15 20.59 -2.08 -46.53
CA ILE A 15 21.24 -0.99 -47.27
C ILE A 15 22.40 -1.54 -48.09
N ALA A 16 23.24 -2.43 -47.53
CA ALA A 16 24.36 -3.06 -48.23
C ALA A 16 23.88 -3.88 -49.41
N LEU A 17 22.82 -4.67 -49.24
CA LEU A 17 22.18 -5.46 -50.33
C LEU A 17 21.61 -4.54 -51.42
N TYR A 18 20.98 -3.43 -51.08
CA TYR A 18 20.46 -2.46 -52.03
C TYR A 18 21.57 -1.78 -52.87
N LEU A 19 22.66 -1.36 -52.19
CA LEU A 19 23.82 -0.76 -52.85
C LEU A 19 24.59 -1.76 -53.73
N PHE A 20 24.61 -3.06 -53.34
CA PHE A 20 25.26 -4.13 -54.13
C PHE A 20 24.41 -4.52 -55.36
N ALA A 21 23.09 -4.55 -55.24
CA ALA A 21 22.16 -4.82 -56.35
C ALA A 21 22.19 -3.70 -57.39
N GLY A 22 22.41 -2.42 -56.97
CA GLY A 22 22.54 -1.28 -57.92
C GLY A 22 23.89 -1.26 -58.70
N LYS A 23 24.84 -2.08 -58.39
CA LYS A 23 26.18 -2.09 -59.02
C LYS A 23 26.36 -3.15 -60.11
N GLN A 24 25.37 -3.98 -60.35
CA GLN A 24 25.41 -5.04 -61.38
C GLN A 24 24.69 -4.62 -62.67
N ASP A 25 24.71 -3.37 -63.10
CA ASP A 25 24.14 -2.96 -64.33
C ASP A 25 25.10 -3.17 -65.50
N GLY A 26 24.94 -4.27 -66.22
CA GLY A 26 25.68 -4.58 -67.39
C GLY A 26 25.13 -5.64 -68.35
N LYS A 27 24.11 -6.41 -68.00
CA LYS A 27 23.42 -7.37 -68.91
C LYS A 27 21.98 -7.53 -68.53
N LYS A 28 21.10 -7.21 -69.47
CA LYS A 28 19.64 -7.36 -69.39
C LYS A 28 19.24 -8.84 -69.28
N VAL A 29 18.50 -9.18 -68.20
CA VAL A 29 17.57 -10.30 -68.17
C VAL A 29 16.28 -9.84 -67.52
N ALA A 30 15.16 -9.95 -68.27
CA ALA A 30 13.86 -9.44 -67.87
C ALA A 30 13.24 -10.06 -66.60
N SER A 31 13.78 -11.20 -66.13
CA SER A 31 13.36 -11.89 -64.88
C SER A 31 13.90 -11.22 -63.62
N ASP A 32 15.05 -10.55 -63.69
CA ASP A 32 15.76 -9.99 -62.52
C ASP A 32 15.09 -8.66 -62.04
N THR A 33 14.34 -8.04 -62.94
CA THR A 33 13.72 -6.75 -62.61
C THR A 33 12.53 -6.88 -61.65
N ILE A 34 11.81 -8.00 -61.66
CA ILE A 34 10.69 -8.26 -60.75
C ILE A 34 11.21 -8.66 -59.36
N ALA A 35 12.26 -9.53 -59.31
CA ALA A 35 12.89 -9.95 -58.08
C ALA A 35 13.56 -8.77 -57.36
N SER A 36 14.29 -7.90 -58.10
CA SER A 36 14.96 -6.72 -57.51
C SER A 36 13.98 -5.68 -57.00
N LYS A 37 12.84 -5.44 -57.68
CA LYS A 37 11.76 -4.56 -57.24
C LYS A 37 11.05 -5.14 -56.00
N GLY A 38 10.83 -6.45 -55.97
CA GLY A 38 10.24 -7.13 -54.81
C GLY A 38 11.12 -7.01 -53.54
N ILE A 39 12.40 -7.22 -53.68
CA ILE A 39 13.40 -7.07 -52.57
C ILE A 39 13.44 -5.63 -52.08
N SER A 40 13.39 -4.64 -53.00
CA SER A 40 13.36 -3.21 -52.61
C SER A 40 12.11 -2.82 -51.84
N VAL A 41 10.95 -3.33 -52.22
CA VAL A 41 9.68 -3.07 -51.53
C VAL A 41 9.69 -3.68 -50.13
N ILE A 42 10.13 -4.93 -50.02
CA ILE A 42 10.27 -5.61 -48.71
C ILE A 42 11.23 -4.87 -47.79
N ALA A 43 12.38 -4.41 -48.31
CA ALA A 43 13.34 -3.63 -47.53
C ALA A 43 12.75 -2.31 -47.05
N ILE A 44 12.02 -1.59 -47.89
CA ILE A 44 11.33 -0.34 -47.52
C ILE A 44 10.28 -0.57 -46.43
N VAL A 45 9.48 -1.63 -46.55
CA VAL A 45 8.48 -2.01 -45.54
C VAL A 45 9.11 -2.37 -44.21
N LEU A 46 10.22 -3.14 -44.22
CA LEU A 46 10.94 -3.48 -43.01
C LEU A 46 11.61 -2.25 -42.35
N ILE A 47 12.13 -1.33 -43.15
CA ILE A 47 12.69 -0.06 -42.66
C ILE A 47 11.58 0.79 -42.05
N ALA A 48 10.45 0.96 -42.74
CA ALA A 48 9.32 1.72 -42.26
C ALA A 48 8.75 1.14 -40.95
N PHE A 49 8.64 -0.19 -40.87
CA PHE A 49 8.19 -0.89 -39.68
C PHE A 49 9.19 -0.73 -38.49
N SER A 50 10.49 -0.81 -38.76
CA SER A 50 11.52 -0.62 -37.75
C SER A 50 11.57 0.81 -37.21
N VAL A 51 11.46 1.80 -38.11
CA VAL A 51 11.36 3.23 -37.76
C VAL A 51 10.09 3.49 -36.97
N CYS A 52 8.96 2.96 -37.38
CA CYS A 52 7.70 3.10 -36.68
C CYS A 52 7.78 2.51 -35.26
N ARG A 53 8.39 1.32 -35.09
CA ARG A 53 8.60 0.71 -33.75
C ARG A 53 9.56 1.49 -32.84
N LEU A 54 10.56 2.15 -33.39
CA LEU A 54 11.55 2.92 -32.61
C LEU A 54 11.00 4.27 -32.17
N PHE A 55 10.23 4.94 -33.03
CA PHE A 55 9.81 6.32 -32.81
C PHE A 55 8.40 6.48 -32.22
N THR A 56 7.46 5.56 -32.50
CA THR A 56 6.09 5.73 -32.03
C THR A 56 5.94 5.78 -30.50
N PRO A 57 6.54 4.88 -29.68
CA PRO A 57 6.40 4.98 -28.24
C PRO A 57 7.01 6.26 -27.67
N THR A 58 8.21 6.64 -28.15
CA THR A 58 8.91 7.84 -27.68
C THR A 58 8.21 9.12 -28.13
N TYR A 59 7.68 9.13 -29.35
CA TYR A 59 6.93 10.27 -29.89
C TYR A 59 5.60 10.46 -29.15
N LEU A 60 4.84 9.37 -28.94
CA LEU A 60 3.57 9.41 -28.20
C LEU A 60 3.75 9.92 -26.77
N VAL A 61 4.80 9.45 -26.06
CA VAL A 61 5.10 9.92 -24.69
C VAL A 61 5.52 11.38 -24.67
N LYS A 62 6.32 11.84 -25.66
CA LYS A 62 6.75 13.24 -25.73
C LYS A 62 5.63 14.20 -26.12
N THR A 63 4.74 13.78 -26.99
CA THR A 63 3.63 14.64 -27.49
C THR A 63 2.42 14.62 -26.59
N ASN A 64 2.25 13.56 -25.78
CA ASN A 64 1.13 13.44 -24.86
C ASN A 64 1.56 12.82 -23.51
N PRO A 65 2.15 13.63 -22.60
CA PRO A 65 2.58 13.15 -21.29
C PRO A 65 1.43 12.60 -20.43
N ALA A 66 0.18 12.94 -20.76
CA ALA A 66 -0.99 12.39 -20.06
C ALA A 66 -1.11 10.86 -20.24
N ILE A 67 -0.66 10.32 -21.37
CA ILE A 67 -0.66 8.86 -21.61
C ILE A 67 0.21 8.14 -20.58
N LEU A 68 1.37 8.71 -20.24
CA LEU A 68 2.25 8.12 -19.21
C LEU A 68 1.58 8.13 -17.85
N GLN A 69 0.92 9.24 -17.48
CA GLN A 69 0.18 9.33 -16.23
C GLN A 69 -0.97 8.33 -16.17
N GLU A 70 -1.74 8.20 -17.26
CA GLU A 70 -2.83 7.23 -17.36
C GLU A 70 -2.31 5.79 -17.26
N MET A 71 -1.21 5.46 -17.94
CA MET A 71 -0.57 4.13 -17.83
C MET A 71 -0.13 3.83 -16.39
N VAL A 72 0.51 4.80 -15.72
CA VAL A 72 0.96 4.64 -14.33
C VAL A 72 -0.26 4.44 -13.41
N GLN A 73 -1.30 5.25 -13.56
CA GLN A 73 -2.53 5.11 -12.78
C GLN A 73 -3.22 3.76 -13.00
N ASN A 74 -3.30 3.31 -14.26
CA ASN A 74 -3.87 2.00 -14.59
C ASN A 74 -3.06 0.86 -14.01
N MET A 75 -1.72 0.94 -14.06
CA MET A 75 -0.84 -0.05 -13.44
C MET A 75 -1.01 -0.08 -11.91
N GLN A 76 -1.07 1.09 -11.27
CA GLN A 76 -1.30 1.19 -9.82
C GLN A 76 -2.67 0.63 -9.44
N ALA A 77 -3.73 1.01 -10.16
CA ALA A 77 -5.08 0.49 -9.93
C ALA A 77 -5.16 -1.04 -10.11
N GLN A 78 -4.40 -1.59 -11.05
CA GLN A 78 -4.34 -3.03 -11.27
C GLN A 78 -3.58 -3.75 -10.15
N GLN A 79 -2.47 -3.18 -9.68
CA GLN A 79 -1.73 -3.69 -8.51
C GLN A 79 -2.59 -3.66 -7.24
N GLU A 80 -3.32 -2.57 -7.00
CA GLU A 80 -4.24 -2.46 -5.86
C GLU A 80 -5.36 -3.50 -5.91
N LYS A 81 -5.92 -3.77 -7.10
CA LYS A 81 -6.93 -4.83 -7.30
C LYS A 81 -6.35 -6.22 -6.98
N GLU A 82 -5.13 -6.52 -7.43
CA GLU A 82 -4.50 -7.81 -7.11
C GLU A 82 -4.20 -7.95 -5.61
N LYS A 83 -3.68 -6.89 -4.97
CA LYS A 83 -3.49 -6.85 -3.51
C LYS A 83 -4.81 -7.07 -2.76
N SER A 84 -5.87 -6.40 -3.16
CA SER A 84 -7.20 -6.58 -2.56
C SER A 84 -7.72 -8.02 -2.70
N LYS A 85 -7.44 -8.71 -3.82
CA LYS A 85 -7.80 -10.13 -3.97
C LYS A 85 -7.06 -11.03 -2.96
N VAL A 86 -5.75 -10.77 -2.75
CA VAL A 86 -4.95 -11.52 -1.77
C VAL A 86 -5.51 -11.30 -0.36
N VAL A 87 -5.75 -10.04 0.01
CA VAL A 87 -6.32 -9.66 1.32
C VAL A 87 -7.67 -10.32 1.52
N ARG A 88 -8.60 -10.20 0.57
CA ARG A 88 -9.93 -10.82 0.63
C ARG A 88 -9.87 -12.32 0.86
N LYS A 89 -9.06 -13.02 0.06
CA LYS A 89 -8.91 -14.49 0.17
C LYS A 89 -8.37 -14.90 1.53
N TYR A 90 -7.48 -14.09 2.11
CA TYR A 90 -6.93 -14.34 3.42
C TYR A 90 -7.95 -14.07 4.52
N VAL A 91 -8.58 -12.89 4.52
CA VAL A 91 -9.61 -12.49 5.49
C VAL A 91 -10.75 -13.52 5.58
N ALA A 92 -11.23 -13.98 4.42
CA ALA A 92 -12.32 -14.97 4.38
C ALA A 92 -11.98 -16.32 5.04
N LYS A 93 -10.68 -16.66 5.16
CA LYS A 93 -10.24 -17.94 5.72
C LYS A 93 -9.63 -17.83 7.12
N HIS A 94 -9.16 -16.64 7.50
CA HIS A 94 -8.34 -16.41 8.68
C HIS A 94 -8.82 -15.20 9.49
N MET A 95 -10.15 -15.03 9.60
CA MET A 95 -10.74 -13.89 10.32
C MET A 95 -10.25 -13.82 11.77
N ASP A 96 -10.22 -14.96 12.47
CA ASP A 96 -9.81 -15.03 13.87
C ASP A 96 -8.31 -14.69 14.02
N ASP A 97 -7.46 -15.18 13.10
CA ASP A 97 -6.03 -14.84 13.07
C ASP A 97 -5.83 -13.35 12.78
N MET A 98 -6.68 -12.79 11.92
CA MET A 98 -6.67 -11.36 11.59
C MET A 98 -7.07 -10.50 12.80
N ILE A 99 -8.04 -10.92 13.58
CA ILE A 99 -8.46 -10.24 14.81
C ILE A 99 -7.38 -10.40 15.88
N GLY A 100 -6.97 -11.63 16.17
CA GLY A 100 -5.98 -11.96 17.19
C GLY A 100 -6.31 -11.35 18.56
N SER A 101 -5.28 -10.84 19.22
CA SER A 101 -5.42 -10.10 20.47
C SER A 101 -5.57 -8.58 20.28
N ALA A 102 -5.81 -8.12 19.06
CA ALA A 102 -5.95 -6.69 18.77
C ALA A 102 -7.17 -6.09 19.49
N PRO A 103 -7.07 -4.87 20.03
CA PRO A 103 -8.20 -4.12 20.56
C PRO A 103 -9.25 -3.81 19.48
N ILE A 104 -10.51 -3.73 19.91
CA ILE A 104 -11.65 -3.49 19.02
C ILE A 104 -12.36 -2.21 19.46
N ALA A 105 -12.50 -1.25 18.55
CA ALA A 105 -13.32 -0.09 18.73
C ALA A 105 -14.72 -0.31 18.12
N GLY A 106 -15.75 0.26 18.75
CA GLY A 106 -17.15 0.07 18.40
C GLY A 106 -17.75 -1.19 19.04
N ASN A 107 -18.82 -1.70 18.44
CA ASN A 107 -19.51 -2.89 18.92
C ASN A 107 -18.69 -4.16 18.61
N VAL A 108 -18.20 -4.85 19.64
CA VAL A 108 -17.35 -6.04 19.48
C VAL A 108 -18.04 -7.20 18.75
N ASP A 109 -19.39 -7.25 18.83
CA ASP A 109 -20.20 -8.28 18.18
C ASP A 109 -20.68 -7.88 16.78
N ALA A 110 -20.27 -6.70 16.30
CA ALA A 110 -20.61 -6.23 14.97
C ALA A 110 -20.08 -7.17 13.89
N LYS A 111 -20.93 -7.46 12.90
CA LYS A 111 -20.58 -8.37 11.80
C LYS A 111 -19.67 -7.74 10.76
N LYS A 112 -19.71 -6.41 10.64
CA LYS A 112 -18.90 -5.68 9.67
C LYS A 112 -17.62 -5.22 10.32
N THR A 113 -16.49 -5.72 9.81
CA THR A 113 -15.17 -5.46 10.37
C THR A 113 -14.34 -4.57 9.45
N ILE A 114 -13.75 -3.54 10.02
CA ILE A 114 -12.68 -2.74 9.41
C ILE A 114 -11.40 -3.11 10.14
N PHE A 115 -10.36 -3.50 9.42
CA PHE A 115 -9.02 -3.65 9.98
C PHE A 115 -8.24 -2.36 9.70
N LEU A 116 -7.59 -1.81 10.72
CA LEU A 116 -6.83 -0.57 10.63
C LEU A 116 -5.39 -0.78 11.11
N TRP A 117 -4.42 -0.77 10.21
CA TRP A 117 -3.00 -0.63 10.55
C TRP A 117 -2.69 0.84 10.76
N SER A 118 -2.32 1.18 11.98
CA SER A 118 -2.18 2.57 12.43
C SER A 118 -0.94 2.75 13.32
N ASP A 119 -0.38 3.95 13.28
CA ASP A 119 0.75 4.38 14.11
C ASP A 119 0.37 5.67 14.84
N TYR A 120 0.65 5.74 16.14
CA TYR A 120 0.21 6.85 17.00
C TYR A 120 0.91 8.18 16.71
N SER A 121 2.11 8.15 16.12
CA SER A 121 2.83 9.37 15.74
C SER A 121 2.51 9.83 14.30
N CYS A 122 1.75 9.05 13.53
CA CYS A 122 1.41 9.36 12.15
C CYS A 122 0.24 10.36 12.06
N PRO A 123 0.44 11.55 11.46
CA PRO A 123 -0.62 12.58 11.36
C PRO A 123 -1.84 12.12 10.55
N TYR A 124 -1.65 11.31 9.52
CA TYR A 124 -2.74 10.76 8.70
C TYR A 124 -3.53 9.69 9.45
N CYS A 125 -2.90 8.96 10.38
CA CYS A 125 -3.59 8.03 11.27
C CYS A 125 -4.54 8.78 12.20
N ARG A 126 -4.10 9.88 12.81
CA ARG A 126 -4.97 10.75 13.63
C ARG A 126 -6.21 11.21 12.86
N ARG A 127 -6.05 11.59 11.59
CA ARG A 127 -7.18 12.00 10.73
C ARG A 127 -8.14 10.84 10.48
N VAL A 128 -7.65 9.68 10.09
CA VAL A 128 -8.53 8.54 9.79
C VAL A 128 -9.24 8.02 11.04
N HIS A 129 -8.62 8.10 12.22
CA HIS A 129 -9.31 7.81 13.49
C HIS A 129 -10.50 8.72 13.73
N GLY A 130 -10.40 10.02 13.41
CA GLY A 130 -11.53 10.95 13.46
C GLY A 130 -12.68 10.56 12.53
N GLU A 131 -12.37 10.12 11.31
CA GLU A 131 -13.36 9.61 10.36
C GLU A 131 -14.04 8.32 10.85
N LEU A 132 -13.23 7.39 11.39
CA LEU A 132 -13.74 6.13 11.94
C LEU A 132 -14.58 6.34 13.20
N ALA A 133 -14.21 7.27 14.08
CA ALA A 133 -15.00 7.62 15.24
C ALA A 133 -16.39 8.12 14.83
N ARG A 134 -16.47 8.88 13.74
CA ARG A 134 -17.77 9.30 13.17
C ARG A 134 -18.55 8.10 12.65
N VAL A 135 -17.91 7.16 11.93
CA VAL A 135 -18.56 5.92 11.46
C VAL A 135 -19.13 5.13 12.63
N LEU A 136 -18.35 4.88 13.67
CA LEU A 136 -18.75 4.11 14.85
C LEU A 136 -19.86 4.78 15.65
N LYS A 137 -19.97 6.11 15.62
CA LYS A 137 -21.07 6.86 16.25
C LYS A 137 -22.40 6.68 15.50
N GLU A 138 -22.35 6.54 14.18
CA GLU A 138 -23.53 6.42 13.30
C GLU A 138 -23.92 4.98 13.00
N ARG A 139 -23.02 4.00 13.27
CA ARG A 139 -23.15 2.61 12.86
C ARG A 139 -22.76 1.65 13.98
N ASP A 140 -23.72 1.02 14.58
CA ASP A 140 -23.55 -0.03 15.61
C ASP A 140 -23.28 -1.43 15.02
N ASP A 141 -23.48 -1.58 13.69
CA ASP A 141 -23.21 -2.79 12.93
C ASP A 141 -21.76 -2.90 12.41
N VAL A 142 -20.89 -1.94 12.80
CA VAL A 142 -19.49 -1.87 12.40
C VAL A 142 -18.56 -1.93 13.61
N ARG A 143 -17.46 -2.65 13.48
CA ARG A 143 -16.32 -2.63 14.42
C ARG A 143 -15.02 -2.34 13.71
N VAL A 144 -14.06 -1.75 14.41
CA VAL A 144 -12.71 -1.52 13.95
C VAL A 144 -11.73 -2.33 14.77
N VAL A 145 -10.97 -3.21 14.13
CA VAL A 145 -9.87 -3.97 14.73
C VAL A 145 -8.60 -3.15 14.59
N LEU A 146 -8.01 -2.76 15.73
CA LEU A 146 -6.88 -1.83 15.79
C LEU A 146 -5.57 -2.60 15.69
N LYS A 147 -4.99 -2.66 14.49
CA LYS A 147 -3.67 -3.25 14.23
C LYS A 147 -2.58 -2.22 14.47
N ASN A 148 -2.10 -2.13 15.71
CA ASN A 148 -1.12 -1.13 16.15
C ASN A 148 0.25 -1.39 15.51
N PHE A 149 0.49 -0.78 14.35
CA PHE A 149 1.68 -0.97 13.52
C PHE A 149 2.68 0.16 13.76
N SER A 150 3.51 -0.01 14.81
CA SER A 150 4.57 0.94 15.17
C SER A 150 5.69 0.91 14.13
N ILE A 151 5.80 1.99 13.35
CA ILE A 151 6.84 2.19 12.33
C ILE A 151 7.74 3.39 12.61
N HIS A 152 7.41 4.19 13.64
CA HIS A 152 8.18 5.37 14.07
C HIS A 152 8.97 5.13 15.37
N GLY A 153 9.25 3.87 15.69
CA GLY A 153 10.09 3.46 16.84
C GLY A 153 9.61 4.03 18.18
N PRO A 154 10.50 4.62 19.00
CA PRO A 154 10.17 5.03 20.37
C PRO A 154 8.92 5.91 20.49
N LEU A 155 8.58 6.69 19.46
CA LEU A 155 7.40 7.54 19.46
C LEU A 155 6.09 6.72 19.48
N SER A 156 6.11 5.52 18.93
CA SER A 156 4.91 4.70 18.70
C SER A 156 4.91 3.38 19.47
N ASP A 157 6.07 2.91 19.95
CA ASP A 157 6.20 1.58 20.56
C ASP A 157 5.43 1.49 21.90
N ALA A 158 5.63 2.46 22.78
CA ALA A 158 4.95 2.45 24.09
C ALA A 158 3.42 2.60 23.95
N PRO A 159 2.87 3.53 23.14
CA PRO A 159 1.44 3.59 22.87
C PRO A 159 0.88 2.29 22.29
N ALA A 160 1.55 1.66 21.31
CA ALA A 160 1.11 0.43 20.69
C ALA A 160 1.03 -0.71 21.71
N LYS A 161 2.09 -0.91 22.53
CA LYS A 161 2.09 -1.89 23.61
C LYS A 161 0.98 -1.64 24.62
N ALA A 162 0.80 -0.39 25.03
CA ALA A 162 -0.19 -0.02 26.05
C ALA A 162 -1.62 -0.31 25.63
N VAL A 163 -1.99 -0.02 24.38
CA VAL A 163 -3.36 -0.25 23.90
C VAL A 163 -3.63 -1.75 23.73
N ILE A 164 -2.64 -2.53 23.28
CA ILE A 164 -2.79 -4.00 23.21
C ILE A 164 -2.91 -4.58 24.63
N ALA A 165 -2.05 -4.17 25.58
CA ALA A 165 -2.09 -4.60 26.97
C ALA A 165 -3.39 -4.20 27.67
N ALA A 166 -3.91 -3.00 27.38
CA ALA A 166 -5.16 -2.51 27.93
C ALA A 166 -6.35 -3.45 27.66
N LYS A 167 -6.37 -4.12 26.51
CA LYS A 167 -7.41 -5.11 26.16
C LYS A 167 -7.45 -6.29 27.14
N ILE A 168 -6.33 -6.64 27.76
CA ILE A 168 -6.25 -7.72 28.76
C ILE A 168 -7.10 -7.37 29.98
N GLN A 169 -7.15 -6.08 30.34
CA GLN A 169 -7.99 -5.61 31.45
C GLN A 169 -9.44 -5.42 30.97
N ASP A 170 -9.63 -4.69 29.87
CA ASP A 170 -10.97 -4.35 29.35
C ASP A 170 -10.87 -3.80 27.93
N ASN A 171 -11.62 -4.36 26.98
CA ASN A 171 -11.59 -3.90 25.59
C ASN A 171 -12.14 -2.47 25.41
N ALA A 172 -13.17 -2.08 26.18
CA ALA A 172 -13.72 -0.72 26.05
C ALA A 172 -12.73 0.33 26.57
N LYS A 173 -12.01 0.02 27.65
CA LYS A 173 -10.93 0.87 28.16
C LYS A 173 -9.74 0.94 27.19
N ALA A 174 -9.43 -0.17 26.49
CA ALA A 174 -8.41 -0.18 25.45
C ALA A 174 -8.80 0.73 24.27
N ALA A 175 -10.03 0.64 23.80
CA ALA A 175 -10.56 1.53 22.75
C ALA A 175 -10.56 3.00 23.21
N LYS A 176 -10.86 3.26 24.50
CA LYS A 176 -10.79 4.61 25.05
C LYS A 176 -9.37 5.15 25.14
N LEU A 177 -8.39 4.30 25.51
CA LEU A 177 -6.98 4.68 25.51
C LEU A 177 -6.50 5.00 24.09
N ASP A 178 -6.88 4.19 23.10
CA ASP A 178 -6.58 4.43 21.69
C ASP A 178 -7.12 5.80 21.22
N GLU A 179 -8.39 6.10 21.53
CA GLU A 179 -9.02 7.41 21.24
C GLU A 179 -8.22 8.57 21.86
N LEU A 180 -7.84 8.44 23.13
CA LEU A 180 -7.09 9.48 23.85
C LEU A 180 -5.70 9.70 23.24
N LEU A 181 -4.99 8.63 22.88
CA LEU A 181 -3.66 8.71 22.28
C LEU A 181 -3.71 9.31 20.86
N MET A 182 -4.78 9.06 20.12
CA MET A 182 -4.98 9.66 18.79
C MET A 182 -5.46 11.12 18.85
N ALA A 183 -6.19 11.50 19.91
CA ALA A 183 -6.74 12.85 20.07
C ALA A 183 -5.77 13.83 20.73
N LYS A 184 -4.91 13.35 21.63
CA LYS A 184 -4.03 14.18 22.46
C LYS A 184 -2.57 14.03 22.05
N ASP A 185 -1.79 15.10 22.23
CA ASP A 185 -0.35 15.01 22.13
C ASP A 185 0.20 14.38 23.40
N TYR A 186 0.96 13.31 23.25
CA TYR A 186 1.61 12.58 24.36
C TYR A 186 3.13 12.79 24.39
N TYR A 187 3.67 13.61 23.48
CA TYR A 187 5.02 14.14 23.48
C TYR A 187 5.03 15.52 22.80
N SER A 188 6.06 16.30 23.09
CA SER A 188 6.27 17.64 22.52
C SER A 188 7.55 17.67 21.66
N GLN A 189 7.73 18.75 20.90
CA GLN A 189 8.97 18.97 20.17
C GLN A 189 10.17 19.15 21.10
N ASP A 190 9.95 19.70 22.32
CA ASP A 190 11.00 19.84 23.32
C ASP A 190 11.44 18.47 23.88
N ASP A 191 10.51 17.51 24.00
CA ASP A 191 10.85 16.15 24.41
C ASP A 191 11.74 15.45 23.37
N MET A 192 11.57 15.78 22.11
CA MET A 192 12.40 15.20 21.02
C MET A 192 13.84 15.71 21.01
N LYS A 193 14.17 16.79 21.73
CA LYS A 193 15.54 17.29 21.81
C LYS A 193 16.47 16.38 22.63
N ASP A 194 15.93 15.63 23.60
CA ASP A 194 16.69 14.69 24.43
C ASP A 194 16.23 13.27 24.15
N GLN A 195 16.82 12.67 23.12
CA GLN A 195 16.52 11.32 22.67
C GLN A 195 16.74 10.24 23.75
N SER A 196 17.64 10.50 24.70
CA SER A 196 17.95 9.54 25.78
C SER A 196 16.80 9.43 26.78
N LYS A 197 16.04 10.48 27.01
CA LYS A 197 14.90 10.53 27.95
C LYS A 197 13.53 10.42 27.25
N LEU A 198 13.52 10.44 25.93
CA LEU A 198 12.28 10.43 25.15
C LEU A 198 11.40 9.20 25.44
N PRO A 199 11.92 7.96 25.50
CA PRO A 199 11.10 6.79 25.82
C PRO A 199 10.42 6.87 27.19
N ASP A 200 11.13 7.34 28.20
CA ASP A 200 10.59 7.47 29.57
C ASP A 200 9.47 8.53 29.63
N LYS A 201 9.67 9.66 28.96
CA LYS A 201 8.66 10.73 28.89
C LYS A 201 7.40 10.26 28.16
N ILE A 202 7.56 9.56 27.04
CA ILE A 202 6.43 8.99 26.29
C ILE A 202 5.70 7.99 27.18
N ASN A 203 6.43 7.07 27.82
CA ASN A 203 5.81 6.08 28.68
C ASN A 203 5.03 6.74 29.84
N ALA A 204 5.58 7.77 30.49
CA ALA A 204 4.89 8.52 31.54
C ALA A 204 3.60 9.17 31.03
N SER A 205 3.62 9.75 29.83
CA SER A 205 2.45 10.35 29.19
C SER A 205 1.39 9.31 28.83
N VAL A 206 1.81 8.16 28.29
CA VAL A 206 0.93 7.02 28.00
C VAL A 206 0.26 6.51 29.27
N MET A 207 1.00 6.35 30.37
CA MET A 207 0.44 5.93 31.65
C MET A 207 -0.56 6.93 32.23
N LYS A 208 -0.32 8.23 32.02
CA LYS A 208 -1.29 9.28 32.41
C LYS A 208 -2.61 9.13 31.64
N LEU A 209 -2.54 8.93 30.31
CA LEU A 209 -3.72 8.70 29.47
C LEU A 209 -4.40 7.37 29.81
N ALA A 210 -3.65 6.33 30.11
CA ALA A 210 -4.18 5.03 30.55
C ALA A 210 -5.00 5.18 31.86
N LYS A 211 -4.49 5.95 32.82
CA LYS A 211 -5.25 6.28 34.04
C LYS A 211 -6.55 7.05 33.74
N GLU A 212 -6.50 7.98 32.78
CA GLU A 212 -7.70 8.71 32.31
C GLU A 212 -8.71 7.76 31.65
N ALA A 213 -8.24 6.74 30.93
CA ALA A 213 -9.07 5.68 30.37
C ALA A 213 -9.64 4.69 31.42
N GLY A 214 -9.27 4.83 32.70
CA GLY A 214 -9.76 4.01 33.82
C GLY A 214 -9.01 2.66 33.95
N LEU A 215 -7.79 2.56 33.42
CA LEU A 215 -6.95 1.36 33.54
C LEU A 215 -6.15 1.35 34.83
N ASP A 216 -5.85 0.16 35.34
CA ASP A 216 -4.82 -0.06 36.36
C ASP A 216 -3.44 0.07 35.69
N THR A 217 -2.77 1.18 35.98
CA THR A 217 -1.47 1.48 35.34
C THR A 217 -0.33 0.58 35.81
N LYS A 218 -0.42 0.01 37.02
CA LYS A 218 0.59 -0.94 37.52
C LYS A 218 0.47 -2.27 36.78
N GLN A 219 -0.75 -2.78 36.67
CA GLN A 219 -1.03 -3.99 35.88
C GLN A 219 -0.69 -3.77 34.40
N LEU A 220 -1.08 -2.61 33.84
CA LEU A 220 -0.79 -2.26 32.46
C LEU A 220 0.72 -2.30 32.16
N ALA A 221 1.55 -1.72 33.05
CA ALA A 221 3.00 -1.70 32.87
C ALA A 221 3.59 -3.13 32.83
N ALA A 222 3.07 -4.05 33.65
CA ALA A 222 3.48 -5.45 33.61
C ALA A 222 3.01 -6.15 32.32
N ASP A 223 1.75 -5.94 31.92
CA ASP A 223 1.15 -6.57 30.75
C ASP A 223 1.80 -6.12 29.43
N MET A 224 2.29 -4.86 29.36
CA MET A 224 2.97 -4.31 28.17
C MET A 224 4.22 -5.12 27.77
N GLU A 225 4.87 -5.79 28.70
CA GLU A 225 6.04 -6.64 28.45
C GLU A 225 5.66 -8.13 28.36
N GLY A 226 4.37 -8.44 28.46
CA GLY A 226 3.82 -9.80 28.44
C GLY A 226 3.84 -10.44 27.04
N ASP A 227 3.67 -11.76 27.02
CA ASP A 227 3.73 -12.54 25.79
C ASP A 227 2.54 -12.27 24.85
N VAL A 228 1.36 -11.91 25.39
CA VAL A 228 0.18 -11.55 24.60
C VAL A 228 0.49 -10.32 23.75
N VAL A 229 1.12 -9.30 24.32
CA VAL A 229 1.49 -8.07 23.60
C VAL A 229 2.56 -8.36 22.54
N LYS A 230 3.58 -9.15 22.89
CA LYS A 230 4.63 -9.54 21.94
C LYS A 230 4.06 -10.32 20.77
N ALA A 231 3.17 -11.28 21.05
CA ALA A 231 2.52 -12.10 20.02
C ALA A 231 1.64 -11.25 19.09
N GLU A 232 0.86 -10.30 19.65
CA GLU A 232 0.03 -9.43 18.81
C GLU A 232 0.87 -8.48 17.95
N LEU A 233 1.92 -7.86 18.50
CA LEU A 233 2.84 -7.03 17.71
C LEU A 233 3.54 -7.83 16.60
N GLN A 234 3.84 -9.10 16.85
CA GLN A 234 4.38 -10.01 15.84
C GLN A 234 3.32 -10.30 14.76
N ASN A 235 2.09 -10.64 15.15
CA ASN A 235 0.97 -10.86 14.24
C ASN A 235 0.73 -9.64 13.34
N VAL A 236 0.72 -8.43 13.91
CA VAL A 236 0.57 -7.18 13.15
C VAL A 236 1.65 -7.04 12.07
N ARG A 237 2.92 -7.34 12.41
CA ARG A 237 4.05 -7.27 11.46
C ARG A 237 3.95 -8.34 10.38
N GLU A 238 3.60 -9.57 10.74
CA GLU A 238 3.46 -10.68 9.78
C GLU A 238 2.34 -10.42 8.79
N LEU A 239 1.20 -9.92 9.26
CA LEU A 239 0.10 -9.52 8.39
C LEU A 239 0.48 -8.33 7.51
N ALA A 240 1.20 -7.34 8.05
CA ALA A 240 1.70 -6.21 7.28
C ALA A 240 2.66 -6.67 6.16
N GLN A 241 3.56 -7.59 6.48
CA GLN A 241 4.47 -8.18 5.48
C GLN A 241 3.70 -8.97 4.41
N ARG A 242 2.74 -9.80 4.82
CA ARG A 242 1.91 -10.62 3.91
C ARG A 242 1.10 -9.77 2.93
N PHE A 243 0.59 -8.63 3.39
CA PHE A 243 -0.21 -7.71 2.57
C PHE A 243 0.61 -6.59 1.93
N GLU A 244 1.94 -6.66 2.07
CA GLU A 244 2.88 -5.64 1.56
C GLU A 244 2.52 -4.22 2.05
N ILE A 245 2.14 -4.10 3.32
CA ILE A 245 1.83 -2.82 3.95
C ILE A 245 3.15 -2.13 4.30
N THR A 246 3.45 -1.04 3.61
CA THR A 246 4.70 -0.29 3.76
C THR A 246 4.52 1.03 4.52
N GLY A 247 3.29 1.38 4.89
CA GLY A 247 3.00 2.64 5.57
C GLY A 247 1.64 2.65 6.26
N THR A 248 1.41 3.68 7.04
CA THR A 248 0.18 3.91 7.80
C THR A 248 -0.48 5.24 7.44
N PRO A 249 -1.80 5.37 7.55
CA PRO A 249 -2.76 4.31 7.84
C PRO A 249 -2.93 3.35 6.66
N TYR A 250 -3.35 2.12 6.94
CA TYR A 250 -3.79 1.17 5.92
C TYR A 250 -5.06 0.49 6.42
N LEU A 251 -6.11 0.50 5.60
CA LEU A 251 -7.40 -0.06 5.98
C LEU A 251 -7.76 -1.24 5.09
N VAL A 252 -8.43 -2.22 5.69
CA VAL A 252 -9.15 -3.26 4.96
C VAL A 252 -10.62 -3.15 5.36
N ILE A 253 -11.46 -2.85 4.37
CA ILE A 253 -12.91 -2.69 4.55
C ILE A 253 -13.60 -3.71 3.65
N GLY A 254 -14.24 -4.69 4.25
CA GLY A 254 -14.78 -5.82 3.51
C GLY A 254 -13.68 -6.55 2.74
N ASP A 255 -13.73 -6.49 1.41
CA ASP A 255 -12.78 -7.13 0.51
C ASP A 255 -11.75 -6.16 -0.13
N THR A 256 -11.79 -4.90 0.26
CA THR A 256 -11.02 -3.84 -0.38
C THR A 256 -9.97 -3.26 0.56
N ALA A 257 -8.75 -3.16 0.05
CA ALA A 257 -7.63 -2.53 0.73
C ALA A 257 -7.51 -1.05 0.34
N PHE A 258 -7.25 -0.20 1.33
CA PHE A 258 -7.08 1.23 1.16
C PHE A 258 -5.75 1.68 1.78
N PRO A 259 -4.70 1.88 0.98
CA PRO A 259 -3.47 2.47 1.45
C PRO A 259 -3.62 3.98 1.67
N GLY A 260 -3.18 4.46 2.82
CA GLY A 260 -3.23 5.87 3.17
C GLY A 260 -4.58 6.35 3.74
N TYR A 261 -4.69 7.65 3.89
CA TYR A 261 -5.90 8.30 4.40
C TYR A 261 -7.07 8.18 3.43
N ILE A 262 -8.24 7.84 3.97
CA ILE A 262 -9.52 7.89 3.25
C ILE A 262 -10.55 8.68 4.04
N PRO A 263 -11.34 9.57 3.40
CA PRO A 263 -12.36 10.36 4.06
C PRO A 263 -13.61 9.53 4.40
N TYR A 264 -14.41 10.02 5.35
CA TYR A 264 -15.63 9.40 5.84
C TYR A 264 -16.57 8.88 4.74
N ASN A 265 -16.84 9.70 3.71
CA ASN A 265 -17.74 9.31 2.62
C ASN A 265 -17.23 8.07 1.86
N LYS A 266 -15.92 7.94 1.67
CA LYS A 266 -15.33 6.75 1.07
C LYS A 266 -15.40 5.52 1.99
N ILE A 267 -15.26 5.69 3.30
CA ILE A 267 -15.42 4.59 4.27
C ILE A 267 -16.86 4.05 4.22
N ILE A 268 -17.86 4.94 4.18
CA ILE A 268 -19.27 4.54 4.13
C ILE A 268 -19.66 3.90 2.80
N THR A 269 -19.13 4.40 1.69
CA THR A 269 -19.42 3.85 0.34
C THR A 269 -18.57 2.63 0.00
N ALA A 270 -17.41 2.48 0.62
CA ALA A 270 -16.70 1.20 0.58
C ALA A 270 -17.67 0.15 1.12
N HIS A 271 -18.08 -0.79 0.28
CA HIS A 271 -19.02 -1.83 0.65
C HIS A 271 -18.50 -2.52 1.90
N ILE A 272 -18.98 -2.06 3.07
CA ILE A 272 -18.85 -2.80 4.32
C ILE A 272 -19.77 -4.01 4.14
N THR A 273 -19.38 -4.86 3.19
CA THR A 273 -20.13 -6.07 2.87
C THR A 273 -19.90 -7.10 3.95
N HIS A 274 -20.92 -7.87 4.19
CA HIS A 274 -20.85 -9.03 5.04
C HIS A 274 -19.71 -9.94 4.54
N ILE A 275 -18.73 -10.17 5.38
CA ILE A 275 -17.91 -11.35 5.28
C ILE A 275 -18.74 -12.42 5.98
N SER A 276 -19.55 -13.10 5.17
CA SER A 276 -20.33 -14.28 5.60
C SER A 276 -19.43 -15.49 5.64
#